data_acebabf6949eb932f03d62e591356aea
#
_entry.id   acebabf6949eb932f03d62e591356aea
#
_cell.length_a   1.000
_cell.length_b   1.000
_cell.length_c   1.000
_cell.angle_alpha   90.00
_cell.angle_beta   90.00
_cell.angle_gamma   90.00
#
_symmetry.space_group_name_H-M   'P 1'
#
loop_
_entity.id
_entity.type
_entity.pdbx_description
1 polymer ?
#
loop_
_entity_poly.entity_id
_entity_poly.type
_entity_poly.pdbx_seq_one_letter_code
_entity_poly.pdbx_strand_id
1 'polypeptide(L)'
;MQNTVNPNATEKAKALLNFLSETAGKAIITGQHTQTNPMEEIDYIKSKTGKEPLLRGFEMLAYSPNINDNDASEACLTEVYENRNTMETALQWAKATGGIVTLTFHWFSPIGGHDKSFYAENTDFDASRILIDGT
;
A
#
# COMPACT_ATOMS: atom_id res chain seq x y z
N MET A 1 15.33 -1.89 -23.72
CA MET A 1 15.34 -1.58 -22.28
C MET A 1 14.35 -0.45 -22.05
N GLN A 2 13.37 -0.62 -21.20
CA GLN A 2 12.48 0.47 -20.84
C GLN A 2 13.21 1.42 -19.87
N ASN A 3 13.02 2.73 -20.07
CA ASN A 3 13.59 3.72 -19.18
C ASN A 3 12.64 3.95 -18.00
N THR A 4 13.19 4.02 -16.79
CA THR A 4 12.43 4.46 -15.60
C THR A 4 12.05 5.94 -15.74
N VAL A 5 10.88 6.33 -15.22
CA VAL A 5 10.45 7.74 -15.17
C VAL A 5 11.45 8.58 -14.36
N ASN A 6 11.95 8.03 -13.25
CA ASN A 6 13.01 8.67 -12.48
C ASN A 6 14.37 8.37 -13.13
N PRO A 7 15.09 9.37 -13.66
CA PRO A 7 16.40 9.17 -14.28
C PRO A 7 17.47 8.69 -13.28
N ASN A 8 17.27 8.95 -11.99
CA ASN A 8 18.16 8.54 -10.90
C ASN A 8 17.72 7.22 -10.23
N ALA A 9 16.86 6.43 -10.89
CA ALA A 9 16.46 5.14 -10.37
C ALA A 9 17.65 4.22 -10.12
N THR A 10 17.61 3.48 -9.01
CA THR A 10 18.66 2.51 -8.68
C THR A 10 18.68 1.36 -9.68
N GLU A 11 19.79 0.65 -9.77
CA GLU A 11 19.90 -0.53 -10.63
C GLU A 11 18.89 -1.62 -10.27
N LYS A 12 18.53 -1.75 -8.99
CA LYS A 12 17.47 -2.67 -8.54
C LYS A 12 16.10 -2.27 -9.07
N ALA A 13 15.77 -0.98 -9.07
CA ALA A 13 14.51 -0.49 -9.63
C ALA A 13 14.43 -0.70 -11.14
N LYS A 14 15.53 -0.48 -11.85
CA LYS A 14 15.64 -0.77 -13.28
C LYS A 14 15.50 -2.26 -13.58
N ALA A 15 16.13 -3.11 -12.77
CA ALA A 15 16.02 -4.57 -12.90
C ALA A 15 14.56 -5.05 -12.67
N LEU A 16 13.85 -4.49 -11.68
CA LEU A 16 12.44 -4.79 -11.45
C LEU A 16 11.58 -4.39 -12.67
N LEU A 17 11.78 -3.18 -13.21
CA LEU A 17 11.06 -2.74 -14.41
C LEU A 17 11.31 -3.66 -15.61
N ASN A 18 12.55 -4.09 -15.81
CA ASN A 18 12.90 -5.04 -16.88
C ASN A 18 12.21 -6.38 -16.66
N PHE A 19 12.25 -6.92 -15.44
CA PHE A 19 11.57 -8.16 -15.09
C PHE A 19 10.07 -8.11 -15.37
N LEU A 20 9.39 -7.03 -14.96
CA LEU A 20 7.97 -6.83 -15.22
C LEU A 20 7.68 -6.74 -16.72
N SER A 21 8.51 -6.02 -17.46
CA SER A 21 8.37 -5.86 -18.91
C SER A 21 8.59 -7.17 -19.67
N GLU A 22 9.57 -7.97 -19.26
CA GLU A 22 9.86 -9.27 -19.86
C GLU A 22 8.79 -10.32 -19.55
N THR A 23 8.12 -10.19 -18.39
CA THR A 23 7.04 -11.08 -17.96
C THR A 23 5.70 -10.74 -18.60
N ALA A 24 5.50 -9.47 -18.96
CA ALA A 24 4.26 -8.99 -19.56
C ALA A 24 3.89 -9.78 -20.84
N GLY A 25 2.64 -10.27 -20.88
CA GLY A 25 2.12 -11.08 -21.97
C GLY A 25 2.63 -12.52 -22.03
N LYS A 26 3.50 -12.95 -21.08
CA LYS A 26 4.06 -14.31 -21.03
C LYS A 26 3.62 -15.08 -19.79
N ALA A 27 3.44 -14.40 -18.68
CA ALA A 27 3.04 -15.02 -17.42
C ALA A 27 2.19 -14.05 -16.59
N ILE A 28 1.45 -14.61 -15.63
CA ILE A 28 0.69 -13.87 -14.62
C ILE A 28 1.48 -13.89 -13.32
N ILE A 29 1.74 -12.73 -12.75
CA ILE A 29 2.28 -12.58 -11.42
C ILE A 29 1.10 -12.55 -10.45
N THR A 30 1.02 -13.53 -9.56
CA THR A 30 0.01 -13.54 -8.51
C THR A 30 0.41 -12.64 -7.37
N GLY A 31 -0.57 -11.94 -6.80
CA GLY A 31 -0.39 -11.06 -5.66
C GLY A 31 -1.54 -11.15 -4.68
N GLN A 32 -1.29 -10.70 -3.46
CA GLN A 32 -2.28 -10.52 -2.41
C GLN A 32 -2.07 -9.17 -1.75
N HIS A 33 -3.15 -8.40 -1.64
CA HIS A 33 -3.20 -7.25 -0.75
C HIS A 33 -3.75 -7.70 0.60
N THR A 34 -3.17 -7.24 1.70
CA THR A 34 -3.58 -7.62 3.05
C THR A 34 -3.25 -6.51 4.03
N GLN A 35 -3.89 -6.53 5.18
CA GLN A 35 -3.45 -5.74 6.31
C GLN A 35 -2.03 -6.12 6.72
N THR A 36 -1.35 -5.20 7.34
CA THR A 36 0.01 -5.45 7.83
C THR A 36 -0.01 -6.40 9.02
N ASN A 37 -1.00 -6.26 9.89
CA ASN A 37 -1.19 -7.06 11.09
C ASN A 37 -2.71 -7.33 11.34
N PRO A 38 -3.15 -8.57 11.43
CA PRO A 38 -2.44 -9.82 11.12
C PRO A 38 -2.34 -10.05 9.60
N MET A 39 -1.50 -10.98 9.20
CA MET A 39 -1.29 -11.37 7.79
C MET A 39 -2.13 -12.58 7.40
N GLU A 40 -3.39 -12.61 7.77
CA GLU A 40 -4.25 -13.81 7.69
C GLU A 40 -4.35 -14.39 6.27
N GLU A 41 -4.50 -13.54 5.25
CA GLU A 41 -4.63 -14.01 3.87
C GLU A 41 -3.34 -14.65 3.36
N ILE A 42 -2.19 -14.11 3.71
CA ILE A 42 -0.88 -14.66 3.35
C ILE A 42 -0.66 -16.00 4.05
N ASP A 43 -0.96 -16.06 5.34
CA ASP A 43 -0.84 -17.28 6.13
C ASP A 43 -1.81 -18.36 5.62
N TYR A 44 -3.04 -17.98 5.26
CA TYR A 44 -3.99 -18.89 4.64
C TYR A 44 -3.49 -19.43 3.31
N ILE A 45 -3.03 -18.57 2.39
CA ILE A 45 -2.49 -18.98 1.09
C ILE A 45 -1.32 -19.94 1.30
N LYS A 46 -0.39 -19.60 2.18
CA LYS A 46 0.77 -20.41 2.50
C LYS A 46 0.37 -21.78 3.08
N SER A 47 -0.62 -21.81 3.97
CA SER A 47 -1.13 -23.05 4.55
C SER A 47 -1.75 -24.01 3.52
N LYS A 48 -2.37 -23.47 2.47
CA LYS A 48 -3.04 -24.25 1.42
C LYS A 48 -2.14 -24.64 0.26
N THR A 49 -1.16 -23.82 -0.07
CA THR A 49 -0.33 -23.99 -1.28
C THR A 49 1.11 -24.33 -0.98
N GLY A 50 1.56 -24.14 0.25
CA GLY A 50 2.98 -24.20 0.63
C GLY A 50 3.82 -23.04 0.11
N LYS A 51 3.19 -22.03 -0.51
CA LYS A 51 3.87 -20.91 -1.18
C LYS A 51 3.23 -19.58 -0.82
N GLU A 52 4.02 -18.53 -0.86
CA GLU A 52 3.55 -17.15 -0.80
C GLU A 52 3.43 -16.57 -2.21
N PRO A 53 2.53 -15.56 -2.43
CA PRO A 53 2.48 -14.86 -3.71
C PRO A 53 3.76 -14.06 -3.93
N LEU A 54 4.15 -13.88 -5.20
CA LEU A 54 5.34 -13.10 -5.55
C LEU A 54 5.16 -11.61 -5.27
N LEU A 55 3.92 -11.10 -5.39
CA LEU A 55 3.59 -9.70 -5.17
C LEU A 55 2.73 -9.56 -3.92
N ARG A 56 3.08 -8.62 -3.05
CA ARG A 56 2.30 -8.27 -1.88
C ARG A 56 1.99 -6.78 -1.85
N GLY A 57 0.70 -6.47 -1.70
CA GLY A 57 0.21 -5.13 -1.47
C GLY A 57 0.12 -4.85 0.04
N PHE A 58 0.47 -3.62 0.41
CA PHE A 58 0.41 -3.12 1.77
C PHE A 58 -0.29 -1.77 1.80
N GLU A 59 -0.95 -1.48 2.92
CA GLU A 59 -1.67 -0.24 3.15
C GLU A 59 -0.89 0.70 4.06
N MET A 60 -0.74 1.94 3.64
CA MET A 60 0.00 2.97 4.39
C MET A 60 -0.92 3.90 5.20
N LEU A 61 -2.18 3.55 5.40
CA LEU A 61 -3.16 4.37 6.13
C LEU A 61 -2.64 4.89 7.47
N ALA A 62 -1.92 4.04 8.22
CA ALA A 62 -1.38 4.41 9.53
C ALA A 62 -0.32 5.55 9.51
N TYR A 63 0.16 5.92 8.32
CA TYR A 63 1.07 7.06 8.13
C TYR A 63 0.34 8.36 7.75
N SER A 64 -0.99 8.34 7.71
CA SER A 64 -1.76 9.56 7.47
C SER A 64 -1.54 10.56 8.61
N PRO A 65 -1.19 11.81 8.32
CA PRO A 65 -0.93 12.81 9.35
C PRO A 65 -2.20 13.30 10.08
N ASN A 66 -3.37 13.01 9.52
CA ASN A 66 -4.65 13.55 9.98
C ASN A 66 -5.51 12.51 10.71
N ILE A 67 -4.91 11.42 11.19
CA ILE A 67 -5.62 10.43 12.02
C ILE A 67 -6.06 11.13 13.30
N ASN A 68 -7.36 11.05 13.59
CA ASN A 68 -7.94 11.59 14.80
C ASN A 68 -8.51 10.45 15.65
N ASP A 69 -7.73 9.99 16.62
CA ASP A 69 -8.10 8.89 17.51
C ASP A 69 -9.36 9.18 18.36
N ASN A 70 -9.71 10.46 18.54
CA ASN A 70 -10.87 10.86 19.35
C ASN A 70 -12.15 11.05 18.53
N ASP A 71 -12.06 11.07 17.22
CA ASP A 71 -13.16 11.50 16.35
C ASP A 71 -13.37 10.59 15.13
N ALA A 72 -12.57 9.56 14.95
CA ALA A 72 -12.77 8.56 13.91
C ALA A 72 -13.63 7.39 14.42
N SER A 73 -14.32 6.71 13.51
CA SER A 73 -15.08 5.50 13.87
C SER A 73 -14.17 4.37 14.35
N GLU A 74 -14.70 3.49 15.20
CA GLU A 74 -13.96 2.33 15.69
C GLU A 74 -13.44 1.43 14.55
N ALA A 75 -14.26 1.23 13.51
CA ALA A 75 -13.86 0.45 12.33
C ALA A 75 -12.66 1.08 11.62
N CYS A 76 -12.66 2.39 11.46
CA CYS A 76 -11.56 3.11 10.84
C CYS A 76 -10.27 3.04 11.66
N LEU A 77 -10.38 3.18 12.99
CA LEU A 77 -9.23 3.06 13.90
C LEU A 77 -8.68 1.63 13.95
N THR A 78 -9.52 0.63 13.82
CA THR A 78 -9.09 -0.76 13.69
C THR A 78 -8.21 -0.94 12.45
N GLU A 79 -8.62 -0.44 11.29
CA GLU A 79 -7.81 -0.50 10.07
C GLU A 79 -6.48 0.26 10.21
N VAL A 80 -6.49 1.42 10.88
CA VAL A 80 -5.25 2.15 11.18
C VAL A 80 -4.32 1.29 12.04
N TYR A 81 -4.86 0.66 13.08
CA TYR A 81 -4.09 -0.17 14.00
C TYR A 81 -3.49 -1.39 13.28
N GLU A 82 -4.27 -2.06 12.45
CA GLU A 82 -3.85 -3.22 11.68
C GLU A 82 -2.76 -2.89 10.64
N ASN A 83 -2.66 -1.64 10.22
CA ASN A 83 -1.67 -1.17 9.25
C ASN A 83 -0.51 -0.37 9.86
N ARG A 84 -0.27 -0.50 11.17
CA ARG A 84 0.93 0.06 11.80
C ARG A 84 2.19 -0.70 11.38
N ASN A 85 3.30 0.01 11.32
CA ASN A 85 4.62 -0.51 10.93
C ASN A 85 4.65 -1.16 9.53
N THR A 86 3.81 -0.68 8.62
CA THR A 86 3.71 -1.20 7.25
C THR A 86 5.05 -1.15 6.52
N MET A 87 5.78 -0.04 6.60
CA MET A 87 7.06 0.12 5.88
C MET A 87 8.12 -0.86 6.38
N GLU A 88 8.21 -1.04 7.70
CA GLU A 88 9.13 -1.98 8.33
C GLU A 88 8.80 -3.41 7.94
N THR A 89 7.53 -3.77 8.00
CA THR A 89 7.03 -5.12 7.64
C THR A 89 7.23 -5.40 6.16
N ALA A 90 6.89 -4.46 5.28
CA ALA A 90 7.09 -4.59 3.84
C ALA A 90 8.57 -4.77 3.49
N LEU A 91 9.45 -3.99 4.11
CA LEU A 91 10.89 -4.08 3.90
C LEU A 91 11.46 -5.44 4.38
N GLN A 92 11.02 -5.90 5.55
CA GLN A 92 11.43 -7.21 6.10
C GLN A 92 10.96 -8.34 5.18
N TRP A 93 9.69 -8.32 4.77
CA TRP A 93 9.14 -9.33 3.88
C TRP A 93 9.87 -9.36 2.53
N ALA A 94 10.09 -8.20 1.90
CA ALA A 94 10.81 -8.13 0.63
C ALA A 94 12.25 -8.64 0.73
N LYS A 95 12.94 -8.34 1.84
CA LYS A 95 14.30 -8.86 2.09
C LYS A 95 14.32 -10.38 2.30
N ALA A 96 13.32 -10.92 2.99
CA ALA A 96 13.26 -12.34 3.31
C ALA A 96 12.85 -13.20 2.09
N THR A 97 11.96 -12.68 1.24
CA THR A 97 11.34 -13.46 0.15
C THR A 97 11.88 -13.10 -1.24
N GLY A 98 12.46 -11.91 -1.42
CA GLY A 98 12.74 -11.36 -2.74
C GLY A 98 11.49 -10.94 -3.50
N GLY A 99 10.34 -10.84 -2.83
CA GLY A 99 9.05 -10.51 -3.41
C GLY A 99 8.92 -9.05 -3.83
N ILE A 100 7.89 -8.76 -4.60
CA ILE A 100 7.56 -7.42 -5.11
C ILE A 100 6.55 -6.77 -4.16
N VAL A 101 6.85 -5.56 -3.73
CA VAL A 101 5.97 -4.77 -2.87
C VAL A 101 5.22 -3.74 -3.69
N THR A 102 3.90 -3.63 -3.46
CA THR A 102 3.10 -2.47 -3.84
C THR A 102 2.59 -1.78 -2.58
N LEU A 103 2.48 -0.47 -2.63
CA LEU A 103 2.01 0.34 -1.52
C LEU A 103 0.79 1.13 -1.97
N THR A 104 -0.28 1.06 -1.19
CA THR A 104 -1.43 1.95 -1.29
C THR A 104 -1.40 2.94 -0.13
N PHE A 105 -2.01 4.10 -0.33
CA PHE A 105 -2.10 5.11 0.70
C PHE A 105 -3.50 5.71 0.71
N HIS A 106 -4.32 5.23 1.62
CA HIS A 106 -5.56 5.90 1.99
C HIS A 106 -5.25 6.89 3.10
N TRP A 107 -5.58 8.14 2.89
CA TRP A 107 -5.31 9.19 3.87
C TRP A 107 -6.59 9.71 4.50
N PHE A 108 -6.48 10.16 5.72
CA PHE A 108 -7.58 10.89 6.38
C PHE A 108 -7.75 12.26 5.76
N SER A 109 -9.00 12.75 5.75
CA SER A 109 -9.29 14.09 5.26
C SER A 109 -8.44 15.16 5.95
N PRO A 110 -7.77 16.05 5.22
CA PRO A 110 -6.95 17.11 5.81
C PRO A 110 -7.78 18.18 6.54
N ILE A 111 -9.09 18.24 6.31
CA ILE A 111 -9.97 19.19 7.00
C ILE A 111 -10.56 18.62 8.30
N GLY A 112 -10.26 17.37 8.62
CA GLY A 112 -10.67 16.72 9.86
C GLY A 112 -12.19 16.54 10.02
N GLY A 113 -12.63 16.30 11.24
CA GLY A 113 -14.02 16.11 11.64
C GLY A 113 -14.39 14.65 11.84
N HIS A 114 -15.50 14.44 12.61
CA HIS A 114 -16.02 13.11 12.89
C HIS A 114 -16.32 12.37 11.59
N ASP A 115 -15.97 11.10 11.53
CA ASP A 115 -16.11 10.24 10.36
C ASP A 115 -15.41 10.76 9.09
N LYS A 116 -14.58 11.77 9.18
CA LYS A 116 -13.74 12.31 8.08
C LYS A 116 -12.54 11.40 7.82
N SER A 117 -12.81 10.12 7.65
CA SER A 117 -11.81 9.11 7.30
C SER A 117 -11.48 9.16 5.80
N PHE A 118 -10.93 8.09 5.28
CA PHE A 118 -10.64 7.93 3.86
C PHE A 118 -11.86 7.53 2.99
N TYR A 119 -13.04 7.33 3.60
CA TYR A 119 -14.26 7.06 2.85
C TYR A 119 -14.84 8.34 2.26
N ALA A 120 -15.13 8.32 0.96
CA ALA A 120 -15.59 9.50 0.22
C ALA A 120 -16.89 10.09 0.74
N GLU A 121 -17.82 9.25 1.22
CA GLU A 121 -19.09 9.68 1.79
C GLU A 121 -18.95 10.48 3.09
N ASN A 122 -17.82 10.34 3.75
CA ASN A 122 -17.54 10.98 5.03
C ASN A 122 -16.64 12.23 4.89
N THR A 123 -16.35 12.67 3.68
CA THR A 123 -15.52 13.84 3.46
C THR A 123 -16.08 14.75 2.35
N ASP A 124 -15.97 16.04 2.56
CA ASP A 124 -16.25 17.11 1.60
C ASP A 124 -14.95 17.75 1.04
N PHE A 125 -13.80 17.11 1.31
CA PHE A 125 -12.52 17.59 0.80
C PHE A 125 -12.43 17.42 -0.72
N ASP A 126 -12.17 18.54 -1.42
CA ASP A 126 -11.93 18.53 -2.86
C ASP A 126 -10.43 18.30 -3.14
N ALA A 127 -10.11 17.11 -3.67
CA ALA A 127 -8.73 16.71 -3.97
C ALA A 127 -8.06 17.58 -5.05
N SER A 128 -8.82 18.33 -5.85
CA SER A 128 -8.24 19.25 -6.84
C SER A 128 -7.42 20.38 -6.18
N ARG A 129 -7.71 20.70 -4.91
CA ARG A 129 -7.00 21.71 -4.14
C ARG A 129 -5.56 21.35 -3.80
N ILE A 130 -5.14 20.10 -3.98
CA ILE A 130 -3.75 19.68 -3.79
C ILE A 130 -2.92 19.78 -5.07
N LEU A 131 -3.53 20.08 -6.20
CA LEU A 131 -2.80 20.33 -7.45
C LEU A 131 -2.01 21.62 -7.33
N ILE A 132 -0.86 21.69 -8.02
CA ILE A 132 0.06 22.85 -7.96
C ILE A 132 -0.65 24.15 -8.35
N ASP A 133 -1.62 24.08 -9.27
CA ASP A 133 -2.42 25.20 -9.74
C ASP A 133 -3.85 25.21 -9.14
N GLY A 134 -4.09 24.35 -8.16
CA GLY A 134 -5.36 24.27 -7.45
C GLY A 134 -5.53 25.47 -6.53
N THR A 135 -6.45 26.35 -6.85
CA THR A 135 -6.88 27.47 -5.99
C THR A 135 -8.08 27.10 -5.16
#